data_72ed903dc00a9db12ca4dedf95ff4094
#
_entry.id   72ed903dc00a9db12ca4dedf95ff4094
#
_cell.length_a   1.000
_cell.length_b   1.000
_cell.length_c   1.000
_cell.angle_alpha   90.00
_cell.angle_beta   90.00
_cell.angle_gamma   90.00
#
_symmetry.space_group_name_H-M   'P 1'
#
loop_
_entity.id
_entity.type
_entity.pdbx_description
1 polymer ?
#
loop_
_entity_poly.entity_id
_entity_poly.type
_entity_poly.pdbx_seq_one_letter_code
_entity_poly.pdbx_strand_id
1 'polypeptide(L)'
;MKANLAAKVFSLVILCFAIALVAGCKTVPAVDWNSRVGAYTYNQAVADMGSPAKQSKLTDGKTVVQWITLHGSNGFAMGGFNNNNYGMAAGQPIAQSYKDHVLELTFGPDGKLVSWAKNY
;
A
#
# COMPACT_ATOMS: atom_id res chain seq x y z
N MET A 1 46.38 -33.54 -0.86
CA MET A 1 45.15 -33.62 -1.68
C MET A 1 43.84 -33.32 -0.92
N LYS A 2 43.79 -33.47 0.39
CA LYS A 2 42.55 -33.14 1.16
C LYS A 2 42.31 -31.63 1.34
N ALA A 3 43.36 -30.79 1.29
CA ALA A 3 43.21 -29.33 1.45
C ALA A 3 42.50 -28.65 0.28
N ASN A 4 42.59 -29.16 -0.93
CA ASN A 4 41.96 -28.57 -2.11
C ASN A 4 40.44 -28.82 -2.16
N LEU A 5 39.94 -29.88 -1.55
CA LEU A 5 38.52 -30.19 -1.49
C LEU A 5 37.82 -29.24 -0.51
N ALA A 6 38.41 -29.00 0.64
CA ALA A 6 37.87 -28.07 1.63
C ALA A 6 37.81 -26.63 1.11
N ALA A 7 38.84 -26.18 0.39
CA ALA A 7 38.87 -24.87 -0.23
C ALA A 7 37.81 -24.72 -1.33
N LYS A 8 37.59 -25.75 -2.13
CA LYS A 8 36.51 -25.76 -3.16
C LYS A 8 35.12 -25.72 -2.55
N VAL A 9 34.88 -26.50 -1.49
CA VAL A 9 33.60 -26.53 -0.77
C VAL A 9 33.35 -25.17 -0.11
N PHE A 10 34.37 -24.57 0.51
CA PHE A 10 34.24 -23.26 1.14
C PHE A 10 33.95 -22.15 0.12
N SER A 11 34.59 -22.20 -1.06
CA SER A 11 34.32 -21.28 -2.15
C SER A 11 32.91 -21.43 -2.70
N LEU A 12 32.40 -22.65 -2.80
CA LEU A 12 31.05 -22.92 -3.28
C LEU A 12 29.99 -22.42 -2.31
N VAL A 13 30.22 -22.57 -1.00
CA VAL A 13 29.32 -22.08 0.06
C VAL A 13 29.26 -20.54 0.04
N ILE A 14 30.38 -19.86 -0.12
CA ILE A 14 30.41 -18.39 -0.22
C ILE A 14 29.67 -17.92 -1.46
N LEU A 15 29.83 -18.62 -2.60
CA LEU A 15 29.11 -18.29 -3.83
C LEU A 15 27.58 -18.45 -3.68
N CYS A 16 27.13 -19.53 -3.04
CA CYS A 16 25.70 -19.75 -2.76
C CYS A 16 25.14 -18.66 -1.81
N PHE A 17 25.92 -18.25 -0.81
CA PHE A 17 25.51 -17.20 0.12
C PHE A 17 25.40 -15.84 -0.54
N ALA A 18 26.31 -15.53 -1.48
CA ALA A 18 26.28 -14.29 -2.25
C ALA A 18 25.03 -14.22 -3.17
N ILE A 19 24.59 -15.33 -3.73
CA ILE A 19 23.41 -15.40 -4.59
C ILE A 19 22.12 -15.22 -3.77
N ALA A 20 22.08 -15.67 -2.53
CA ALA A 20 20.92 -15.51 -1.65
C ALA A 20 20.64 -14.04 -1.25
N LEU A 21 21.67 -13.18 -1.27
CA LEU A 21 21.54 -11.76 -0.93
C LEU A 21 20.97 -10.91 -2.07
N VAL A 22 20.89 -11.43 -3.29
CA VAL A 22 20.36 -10.73 -4.47
C VAL A 22 18.85 -10.96 -4.64
N ALA A 23 18.20 -11.75 -3.73
CA ALA A 23 16.75 -11.86 -3.68
C ALA A 23 16.16 -10.51 -3.23
N GLY A 24 16.40 -9.50 -4.07
CA GLY A 24 16.09 -8.11 -3.87
C GLY A 24 14.60 -7.87 -3.69
N CYS A 25 14.29 -6.77 -3.08
CA CYS A 25 12.98 -6.18 -2.91
C CYS A 25 12.11 -6.41 -4.16
N LYS A 26 11.15 -7.31 -4.05
CA LYS A 26 10.07 -7.37 -5.04
C LYS A 26 9.28 -6.08 -4.90
N THR A 27 9.54 -5.13 -5.78
CA THR A 27 8.60 -4.02 -5.99
C THR A 27 7.27 -4.64 -6.33
N VAL A 28 6.28 -4.45 -5.48
CA VAL A 28 4.91 -4.89 -5.75
C VAL A 28 4.47 -4.16 -7.02
N PRO A 29 4.21 -4.86 -8.12
CA PRO A 29 3.80 -4.19 -9.35
C PRO A 29 2.50 -3.45 -9.11
N ALA A 30 2.38 -2.25 -9.67
CA ALA A 30 1.16 -1.48 -9.62
C ALA A 30 0.02 -2.33 -10.21
N VAL A 31 -1.09 -2.41 -9.48
CA VAL A 31 -2.25 -3.20 -9.92
C VAL A 31 -2.85 -2.53 -11.14
N ASP A 32 -2.93 -3.28 -12.25
CA ASP A 32 -3.67 -2.85 -13.43
C ASP A 32 -5.17 -3.13 -13.23
N TRP A 33 -5.89 -2.09 -12.83
CA TRP A 33 -7.33 -2.19 -12.59
C TRP A 33 -8.14 -2.36 -13.88
N ASN A 34 -7.62 -1.88 -15.01
CA ASN A 34 -8.32 -2.02 -16.30
C ASN A 34 -8.46 -3.48 -16.69
N SER A 35 -7.43 -4.29 -16.48
CA SER A 35 -7.47 -5.73 -16.77
C SER A 35 -8.43 -6.50 -15.85
N ARG A 36 -8.78 -5.93 -14.70
CA ARG A 36 -9.67 -6.54 -13.70
C ARG A 36 -11.15 -6.26 -13.94
N VAL A 37 -11.48 -5.28 -14.76
CA VAL A 37 -12.88 -4.96 -15.11
C VAL A 37 -13.52 -6.16 -15.79
N GLY A 38 -14.71 -6.55 -15.32
CA GLY A 38 -15.47 -7.69 -15.80
C GLY A 38 -15.07 -9.06 -15.23
N ALA A 39 -13.90 -9.16 -14.58
CA ALA A 39 -13.38 -10.42 -14.01
C ALA A 39 -13.28 -10.39 -12.48
N TYR A 40 -12.87 -9.27 -11.91
CA TYR A 40 -12.63 -9.11 -10.48
C TYR A 40 -13.94 -8.97 -9.70
N THR A 41 -14.10 -9.71 -8.63
CA THR A 41 -15.34 -9.73 -7.85
C THR A 41 -15.22 -8.95 -6.54
N TYR A 42 -16.37 -8.55 -5.99
CA TYR A 42 -16.43 -7.91 -4.67
C TYR A 42 -15.79 -8.76 -3.57
N ASN A 43 -16.06 -10.08 -3.57
CA ASN A 43 -15.48 -10.98 -2.57
C ASN A 43 -13.96 -11.06 -2.66
N GLN A 44 -13.41 -11.04 -3.89
CA GLN A 44 -11.97 -10.99 -4.10
C GLN A 44 -11.38 -9.66 -3.59
N ALA A 45 -12.08 -8.54 -3.83
CA ALA A 45 -11.66 -7.24 -3.34
C ALA A 45 -11.60 -7.20 -1.80
N VAL A 46 -12.59 -7.75 -1.12
CA VAL A 46 -12.61 -7.84 0.35
C VAL A 46 -11.51 -8.78 0.86
N ALA A 47 -11.24 -9.89 0.17
CA ALA A 47 -10.17 -10.81 0.54
C ALA A 47 -8.78 -10.18 0.38
N ASP A 48 -8.56 -9.40 -0.69
CA ASP A 48 -7.28 -8.78 -1.00
C ASP A 48 -7.00 -7.51 -0.17
N MET A 49 -8.02 -6.69 0.05
CA MET A 49 -7.88 -5.34 0.65
C MET A 49 -8.51 -5.22 2.04
N GLY A 50 -9.23 -6.25 2.50
CA GLY A 50 -9.96 -6.20 3.76
C GLY A 50 -11.30 -5.48 3.67
N SER A 51 -11.88 -5.15 4.83
CA SER A 51 -13.16 -4.46 4.90
C SER A 51 -13.09 -3.05 4.28
N PRO A 52 -14.07 -2.68 3.45
CA PRO A 52 -14.10 -1.35 2.84
C PRO A 52 -14.37 -0.25 3.88
N ALA A 53 -13.87 0.94 3.61
CA ALA A 53 -14.12 2.12 4.44
C ALA A 53 -15.53 2.66 4.26
N LYS A 54 -16.04 2.59 3.02
CA LYS A 54 -17.43 2.98 2.68
C LYS A 54 -17.99 2.05 1.63
N GLN A 55 -19.31 1.85 1.73
CA GLN A 55 -20.08 1.08 0.75
C GLN A 55 -21.42 1.74 0.54
N SER A 56 -21.84 1.89 -0.71
CA SER A 56 -23.13 2.45 -1.10
C SER A 56 -23.73 1.62 -2.22
N LYS A 57 -25.00 1.26 -2.06
CA LYS A 57 -25.77 0.58 -3.11
C LYS A 57 -26.55 1.60 -3.90
N LEU A 58 -26.41 1.58 -5.21
CA LEU A 58 -27.12 2.45 -6.12
C LEU A 58 -28.49 1.84 -6.50
N THR A 59 -29.41 2.69 -6.96
CA THR A 59 -30.77 2.29 -7.37
C THR A 59 -30.78 1.37 -8.59
N ASP A 60 -29.71 1.41 -9.42
CA ASP A 60 -29.52 0.53 -10.58
C ASP A 60 -28.95 -0.86 -10.22
N GLY A 61 -28.80 -1.15 -8.92
CA GLY A 61 -28.28 -2.41 -8.41
C GLY A 61 -26.75 -2.49 -8.33
N LYS A 62 -26.04 -1.47 -8.78
CA LYS A 62 -24.58 -1.40 -8.62
C LYS A 62 -24.19 -1.06 -7.18
N THR A 63 -23.01 -1.49 -6.79
CA THR A 63 -22.45 -1.20 -5.48
C THR A 63 -21.14 -0.44 -5.66
N VAL A 64 -21.06 0.76 -5.09
CA VAL A 64 -19.86 1.57 -5.03
C VAL A 64 -19.17 1.33 -3.69
N VAL A 65 -17.89 1.00 -3.73
CA VAL A 65 -17.12 0.64 -2.55
C VAL A 65 -15.82 1.40 -2.54
N GLN A 66 -15.43 1.93 -1.38
CA GLN A 66 -14.22 2.72 -1.22
C GLN A 66 -13.28 2.09 -0.20
N TRP A 67 -12.01 1.97 -0.56
CA TRP A 67 -10.91 1.62 0.32
C TRP A 67 -9.93 2.79 0.46
N ILE A 68 -9.49 3.04 1.67
CA ILE A 68 -8.41 4.00 1.92
C ILE A 68 -7.10 3.25 1.75
N THR A 69 -6.35 3.58 0.71
CA THR A 69 -5.07 2.93 0.39
C THR A 69 -3.88 3.59 1.07
N LEU A 70 -4.01 4.87 1.41
CA LEU A 70 -3.03 5.62 2.18
C LEU A 70 -3.76 6.67 3.01
N HIS A 71 -3.58 6.61 4.32
CA HIS A 71 -4.11 7.65 5.19
C HIS A 71 -3.25 8.92 5.08
N GLY A 72 -3.90 10.05 4.82
CA GLY A 72 -3.26 11.33 5.00
C GLY A 72 -2.86 11.47 6.46
N SER A 73 -1.57 11.54 6.75
CA SER A 73 -1.13 11.87 8.10
C SER A 73 -1.42 13.34 8.34
N ASN A 74 -2.33 13.62 9.25
CA ASN A 74 -2.33 14.90 9.95
C ASN A 74 -1.05 14.87 10.80
N GLY A 75 0.06 15.30 10.20
CA GLY A 75 1.29 15.48 10.92
C GLY A 75 1.04 16.51 12.00
N PHE A 76 0.73 16.06 13.17
CA PHE A 76 0.96 16.83 14.37
C PHE A 76 2.48 16.94 14.44
N ALA A 77 3.02 18.00 13.84
CA ALA A 77 4.37 18.42 14.16
C ALA A 77 4.30 18.83 15.64
N MET A 78 4.54 17.87 16.51
CA MET A 78 4.98 18.16 17.85
C MET A 78 6.26 18.98 17.66
N GLY A 79 6.09 20.31 17.65
CA GLY A 79 7.19 21.23 17.73
C GLY A 79 8.05 20.80 18.88
N GLY A 80 9.32 20.47 18.59
CA GLY A 80 10.25 20.04 19.61
C GLY A 80 10.16 21.02 20.79
N PHE A 81 9.99 20.48 21.97
CA PHE A 81 10.11 21.23 23.20
C PHE A 81 11.55 21.74 23.29
N ASN A 82 11.79 22.86 22.64
CA ASN A 82 13.02 23.58 22.87
C ASN A 82 12.83 24.28 24.23
N ASN A 83 13.55 23.78 25.20
CA ASN A 83 13.49 24.18 26.59
C ASN A 83 14.07 25.59 26.85
N ASN A 84 14.02 26.47 25.86
CA ASN A 84 14.38 27.87 25.95
C ASN A 84 13.13 28.72 26.02
N ASN A 85 12.83 29.09 27.21
CA ASN A 85 11.77 29.90 27.77
C ASN A 85 11.73 31.34 27.20
N TYR A 86 11.59 31.52 25.89
CA TYR A 86 11.31 32.80 25.26
C TYR A 86 10.35 32.67 24.11
N GLY A 87 9.13 33.13 24.36
CA GLY A 87 8.19 33.51 23.30
C GLY A 87 7.40 32.34 22.78
N MET A 88 6.21 32.15 23.30
CA MET A 88 5.15 31.45 22.61
C MET A 88 4.82 32.23 21.33
N ALA A 89 5.60 32.06 20.29
CA ALA A 89 5.04 32.15 18.97
C ALA A 89 4.18 30.88 18.85
N ALA A 90 2.89 31.02 19.06
CA ALA A 90 1.92 30.04 18.63
C ALA A 90 2.13 29.87 17.13
N GLY A 91 3.03 28.96 16.76
CA GLY A 91 3.14 28.51 15.38
C GLY A 91 1.77 27.96 15.05
N GLN A 92 1.07 28.63 14.16
CA GLN A 92 -0.16 28.11 13.61
C GLN A 92 0.15 26.71 13.13
N PRO A 93 -0.60 25.69 13.56
CA PRO A 93 -0.45 24.38 12.96
C PRO A 93 -0.75 24.58 11.49
N ILE A 94 0.26 24.47 10.66
CA ILE A 94 0.07 24.29 9.23
C ILE A 94 -0.50 22.89 9.15
N ALA A 95 -1.80 22.79 9.24
CA ALA A 95 -2.53 21.60 8.94
C ALA A 95 -2.35 21.37 7.45
N GLN A 96 -1.24 20.75 7.06
CA GLN A 96 -1.16 20.12 5.77
C GLN A 96 -2.11 18.95 5.84
N SER A 97 -3.34 19.20 5.46
CA SER A 97 -4.34 18.19 5.22
C SER A 97 -3.88 17.35 4.04
N TYR A 98 -3.10 16.33 4.29
CA TYR A 98 -2.86 15.30 3.31
C TYR A 98 -4.19 14.57 3.11
N LYS A 99 -4.73 14.65 1.91
CA LYS A 99 -5.94 13.92 1.55
C LYS A 99 -5.65 12.43 1.59
N ASP A 100 -6.61 11.66 2.10
CA ASP A 100 -6.57 10.21 2.00
C ASP A 100 -6.57 9.80 0.53
N HIS A 101 -5.72 8.85 0.20
CA HIS A 101 -5.78 8.21 -1.11
C HIS A 101 -6.89 7.17 -1.08
N VAL A 102 -7.90 7.36 -1.88
CA VAL A 102 -9.08 6.49 -1.92
C VAL A 102 -9.12 5.75 -3.24
N LEU A 103 -9.24 4.44 -3.16
CA LEU A 103 -9.58 3.58 -4.28
C LEU A 103 -11.09 3.32 -4.25
N GLU A 104 -11.77 3.73 -5.29
CA GLU A 104 -13.20 3.48 -5.48
C GLU A 104 -13.39 2.41 -6.55
N LEU A 105 -14.15 1.39 -6.21
CA LEU A 105 -14.51 0.30 -7.11
C LEU A 105 -16.03 0.23 -7.20
N THR A 106 -16.54 0.14 -8.43
CA THR A 106 -17.96 -0.06 -8.70
C THR A 106 -18.20 -1.47 -9.19
N PHE A 107 -19.02 -2.21 -8.48
CA PHE A 107 -19.42 -3.57 -8.82
C PHE A 107 -20.84 -3.58 -9.39
N GLY A 108 -21.06 -4.38 -10.42
CA GLY A 108 -22.38 -4.61 -11.00
C GLY A 108 -23.28 -5.45 -10.10
N PRO A 109 -24.55 -5.63 -10.47
CA PRO A 109 -25.50 -6.49 -9.72
C PRO A 109 -25.06 -7.95 -9.67
N ASP A 110 -24.20 -8.38 -10.61
CA ASP A 110 -23.56 -9.71 -10.64
C ASP A 110 -22.33 -9.83 -9.73
N GLY A 111 -21.97 -8.76 -9.02
CA GLY A 111 -20.80 -8.70 -8.14
C GLY A 111 -19.45 -8.54 -8.83
N LYS A 112 -19.42 -8.31 -10.14
CA LYS A 112 -18.18 -8.10 -10.92
C LYS A 112 -17.85 -6.63 -11.04
N LEU A 113 -16.55 -6.33 -11.09
CA LEU A 113 -16.03 -4.97 -11.24
C LEU A 113 -16.46 -4.38 -12.60
N VAL A 114 -17.13 -3.23 -12.57
CA VAL A 114 -17.58 -2.48 -13.75
C VAL A 114 -16.65 -1.31 -14.05
N SER A 115 -16.26 -0.59 -13.00
CA SER A 115 -15.38 0.58 -13.12
C SER A 115 -14.60 0.82 -11.84
N TRP A 116 -13.54 1.63 -11.96
CA TRP A 116 -12.69 2.00 -10.85
C TRP A 116 -12.24 3.45 -10.96
N ALA A 117 -11.91 4.07 -9.83
CA ALA A 117 -11.32 5.40 -9.76
C ALA A 117 -10.33 5.48 -8.60
N LYS A 118 -9.30 6.31 -8.75
CA LYS A 118 -8.39 6.69 -7.67
C LYS A 118 -8.49 8.18 -7.43
N ASN A 119 -8.72 8.55 -6.18
CA ASN A 119 -8.74 9.93 -5.71
C ASN A 119 -7.51 10.15 -4.81
N TYR A 120 -6.73 11.18 -5.11
CA TYR A 120 -5.52 11.56 -4.38
C TYR A 120 -5.74 12.87 -3.61
#